data_f1f7995814cdd1a3d8382dd25c80c782
#
_entry.id   f1f7995814cdd1a3d8382dd25c80c782
#
_cell.length_a   1.000
_cell.length_b   1.000
_cell.length_c   1.000
_cell.angle_alpha   90.00
_cell.angle_beta   90.00
_cell.angle_gamma   90.00
#
_symmetry.space_group_name_H-M   'P 1'
#
loop_
_entity.id
_entity.type
_entity.pdbx_description
1 polymer ?
#
loop_
_entity_poly.entity_id
_entity_poly.type
_entity_poly.pdbx_seq_one_letter_code
_entity_poly.pdbx_strand_id
1 'polypeptide(L)'
;MPVEYRNRYFDSGPGLQKENYLIRMDIRNLIQFRHFNLMASEYPIATNFQLIFCRNVLYYLNSDRREQLLNKLVSHLDDKGWLVLGITESGYRLNGMQKLSYCIYRKN
;
A
#
# COMPACT_ATOMS: atom_id res chain seq x y z
N MET A 1 20.69 -3.02 -4.41
CA MET A 1 20.46 -1.60 -4.04
C MET A 1 21.72 -0.80 -4.32
N PRO A 2 21.61 0.34 -5.02
CA PRO A 2 22.77 1.20 -5.25
C PRO A 2 23.38 1.69 -3.93
N VAL A 3 24.71 1.79 -3.91
CA VAL A 3 25.46 2.16 -2.70
C VAL A 3 25.03 3.53 -2.15
N GLU A 4 24.75 4.49 -3.01
CA GLU A 4 24.30 5.82 -2.61
C GLU A 4 22.98 5.80 -1.85
N TYR A 5 22.01 4.95 -2.24
CA TYR A 5 20.76 4.79 -1.49
C TYR A 5 21.00 4.07 -0.18
N ARG A 6 21.86 3.06 -0.19
CA ARG A 6 22.21 2.30 1.02
C ARG A 6 22.85 3.20 2.07
N ASN A 7 23.79 4.05 1.66
CA ASN A 7 24.49 4.96 2.59
C ASN A 7 23.60 6.09 3.05
N ARG A 8 22.63 6.51 2.24
CA ARG A 8 21.76 7.64 2.54
C ARG A 8 20.60 7.28 3.48
N TYR A 9 20.04 6.09 3.34
CA TYR A 9 18.79 5.71 4.01
C TYR A 9 18.92 4.58 5.01
N PHE A 10 20.06 3.91 5.07
CA PHE A 10 20.28 2.78 5.94
C PHE A 10 21.48 3.00 6.84
N ASP A 11 21.34 2.56 8.10
CA ASP A 11 22.45 2.52 9.03
C ASP A 11 23.20 1.20 8.91
N SER A 12 24.54 1.26 8.96
CA SER A 12 25.40 0.11 9.13
C SER A 12 26.26 0.38 10.35
N GLY A 13 26.30 -0.54 11.29
CA GLY A 13 27.04 -0.32 12.51
C GLY A 13 27.47 -1.58 13.21
N PRO A 14 28.19 -1.45 14.35
CA PRO A 14 28.59 -2.60 15.16
C PRO A 14 27.36 -3.42 15.54
N GLY A 15 27.46 -4.73 15.42
CA GLY A 15 26.37 -5.65 15.72
C GLY A 15 25.47 -5.98 14.55
N LEU A 16 25.59 -5.26 13.43
CA LEU A 16 24.91 -5.62 12.18
C LEU A 16 25.81 -6.53 11.36
N GLN A 17 25.21 -7.54 10.72
CA GLN A 17 25.94 -8.35 9.76
C GLN A 17 26.26 -7.51 8.53
N LYS A 18 27.31 -7.88 7.80
CA LYS A 18 27.78 -7.11 6.62
C LYS A 18 26.68 -6.87 5.58
N GLU A 19 25.73 -7.79 5.46
CA GLU A 19 24.67 -7.72 4.47
C GLU A 19 23.37 -7.16 5.04
N ASN A 20 23.31 -6.87 6.34
CA ASN A 20 22.13 -6.35 7.00
C ASN A 20 22.31 -4.88 7.33
N TYR A 21 21.28 -4.10 6.98
CA TYR A 21 21.23 -2.67 7.23
C TYR A 21 19.92 -2.34 7.93
N LEU A 22 20.00 -1.48 8.95
CA LEU A 22 18.80 -0.90 9.55
C LEU A 22 18.48 0.41 8.83
N ILE A 23 17.20 0.62 8.56
CA ILE A 23 16.72 1.91 8.06
C ILE A 23 16.97 2.95 9.14
N ARG A 24 17.45 4.13 8.75
CA ARG A 24 17.75 5.22 9.69
C ARG A 24 16.50 5.58 10.50
N MET A 25 16.72 6.01 11.76
CA MET A 25 15.63 6.28 12.70
C MET A 25 14.66 7.35 12.18
N ASP A 26 15.16 8.39 11.54
CA ASP A 26 14.33 9.45 10.98
C ASP A 26 13.40 8.93 9.87
N ILE A 27 13.87 7.96 9.09
CA ILE A 27 13.07 7.32 8.04
C ILE A 27 12.11 6.30 8.66
N ARG A 28 12.57 5.50 9.61
CA ARG A 28 11.71 4.53 10.30
C ARG A 28 10.54 5.19 10.99
N ASN A 29 10.73 6.38 11.53
CA ASN A 29 9.67 7.12 12.20
C ASN A 29 8.60 7.65 11.25
N LEU A 30 8.84 7.63 9.95
CA LEU A 30 7.83 7.97 8.94
C LEU A 30 6.88 6.81 8.65
N ILE A 31 7.20 5.60 9.12
CA ILE A 31 6.44 4.39 8.83
C ILE A 31 5.72 3.94 10.09
N GLN A 32 4.43 3.64 9.94
CA GLN A 32 3.63 3.02 10.99
C GLN A 32 3.19 1.64 10.51
N PHE A 33 3.57 0.62 11.27
CA PHE A 33 3.10 -0.74 11.02
C PHE A 33 1.85 -0.98 11.87
N ARG A 34 0.79 -1.49 11.23
CA ARG A 34 -0.46 -1.82 11.90
C ARG A 34 -0.92 -3.19 11.48
N HIS A 35 -1.38 -3.95 12.43
CA HIS A 35 -1.96 -5.25 12.20
C HIS A 35 -3.48 -5.17 12.38
N PHE A 36 -4.24 -5.45 11.32
CA PHE A 36 -5.70 -5.53 11.39
C PHE A 36 -6.22 -6.40 10.27
N ASN A 37 -7.47 -6.86 10.43
CA ASN A 37 -8.11 -7.69 9.43
C ASN A 37 -8.66 -6.82 8.30
N LEU A 38 -8.23 -7.08 7.07
CA LEU A 38 -8.70 -6.34 5.90
C LEU A 38 -10.20 -6.53 5.64
N MET A 39 -10.79 -7.59 6.17
CA MET A 39 -12.23 -7.85 6.06
C MET A 39 -13.03 -7.28 7.23
N ALA A 40 -12.38 -6.57 8.14
CA ALA A 40 -13.09 -5.89 9.24
C ALA A 40 -14.06 -4.84 8.70
N SER A 41 -15.13 -4.58 9.45
CA SER A 41 -16.12 -3.58 9.05
C SER A 41 -15.56 -2.16 9.06
N GLU A 42 -14.57 -1.91 9.91
CA GLU A 42 -13.89 -0.62 10.00
C GLU A 42 -12.39 -0.84 10.13
N TYR A 43 -11.61 0.05 9.52
CA TYR A 43 -10.16 0.04 9.64
C TYR A 43 -9.71 1.12 10.64
N PRO A 44 -8.81 0.77 11.58
CA PRO A 44 -8.29 1.74 12.56
C PRO A 44 -7.21 2.63 11.94
N ILE A 45 -7.48 3.23 10.79
CA ILE A 45 -6.53 4.06 10.05
C ILE A 45 -7.26 5.29 9.50
N ALA A 46 -6.49 6.26 9.04
CA ALA A 46 -7.01 7.49 8.46
C ALA A 46 -7.80 7.22 7.17
N THR A 47 -8.60 8.20 6.73
CA THR A 47 -9.46 8.11 5.55
C THR A 47 -9.05 9.08 4.45
N ASN A 48 -7.82 9.56 4.48
CA ASN A 48 -7.36 10.60 3.54
C ASN A 48 -5.99 10.26 2.94
N PHE A 49 -5.78 9.00 2.61
CA PHE A 49 -4.54 8.58 1.96
C PHE A 49 -4.48 9.09 0.52
N GLN A 50 -3.34 9.60 0.12
CA GLN A 50 -3.09 10.03 -1.24
C GLN A 50 -2.76 8.86 -2.17
N LEU A 51 -2.24 7.77 -1.61
CA LEU A 51 -1.83 6.60 -2.37
C LEU A 51 -2.00 5.35 -1.54
N ILE A 52 -2.65 4.35 -2.12
CA ILE A 52 -2.79 3.03 -1.51
C ILE A 52 -2.27 1.98 -2.49
N PHE A 53 -1.36 1.14 -2.03
CA PHE A 53 -0.96 -0.07 -2.75
C PHE A 53 -1.68 -1.27 -2.14
N CYS A 54 -2.38 -2.04 -2.97
CA CYS A 54 -2.98 -3.31 -2.58
C CYS A 54 -2.64 -4.33 -3.66
N ARG A 55 -1.57 -5.08 -3.44
CA ARG A 55 -1.03 -5.97 -4.46
C ARG A 55 -0.99 -7.40 -3.95
N ASN A 56 -1.37 -8.34 -4.83
CA ASN A 56 -1.27 -9.78 -4.61
C ASN A 56 -2.13 -10.30 -3.44
N VAL A 57 -3.23 -9.63 -3.14
CA VAL A 57 -4.15 -9.99 -2.06
C VAL A 57 -5.50 -10.45 -2.59
N LEU A 58 -5.99 -9.80 -3.64
CA LEU A 58 -7.39 -9.96 -4.09
C LEU A 58 -7.69 -11.36 -4.60
N TYR A 59 -6.74 -12.02 -5.22
CA TYR A 59 -7.03 -13.32 -5.83
C TYR A 59 -7.22 -14.44 -4.80
N TYR A 60 -6.88 -14.21 -3.54
CA TYR A 60 -7.21 -15.14 -2.45
C TYR A 60 -8.66 -15.01 -1.97
N LEU A 61 -9.38 -13.97 -2.44
CA LEU A 61 -10.73 -13.67 -2.00
C LEU A 61 -11.74 -14.03 -3.09
N ASN A 62 -12.96 -14.38 -2.69
CA ASN A 62 -14.06 -14.53 -3.65
C ASN A 62 -14.51 -13.15 -4.15
N SER A 63 -15.39 -13.13 -5.15
CA SER A 63 -15.81 -11.88 -5.78
C SER A 63 -16.50 -10.92 -4.82
N ASP A 64 -17.33 -11.41 -3.91
CA ASP A 64 -18.02 -10.56 -2.94
C ASP A 64 -17.05 -9.89 -1.97
N ARG A 65 -16.08 -10.65 -1.48
CA ARG A 65 -15.06 -10.14 -0.57
C ARG A 65 -14.10 -9.18 -1.26
N ARG A 66 -13.77 -9.44 -2.53
CA ARG A 66 -12.97 -8.51 -3.34
C ARG A 66 -13.65 -7.16 -3.45
N GLU A 67 -14.93 -7.17 -3.77
CA GLU A 67 -15.71 -5.94 -3.90
C GLU A 67 -15.76 -5.18 -2.57
N GLN A 68 -16.01 -5.87 -1.48
CA GLN A 68 -16.02 -5.27 -0.15
C GLN A 68 -14.68 -4.62 0.18
N LEU A 69 -13.58 -5.33 -0.06
CA LEU A 69 -12.24 -4.80 0.21
C LEU A 69 -11.93 -3.58 -0.66
N LEU A 70 -12.19 -3.66 -1.96
CA LEU A 70 -11.93 -2.56 -2.87
C LEU A 70 -12.74 -1.32 -2.51
N ASN A 71 -14.02 -1.47 -2.21
CA ASN A 71 -14.86 -0.35 -1.79
C ASN A 71 -14.35 0.29 -0.50
N LYS A 72 -13.86 -0.53 0.43
CA LYS A 72 -13.30 -0.03 1.67
C LYS A 72 -11.99 0.74 1.44
N LEU A 73 -11.11 0.21 0.59
CA LEU A 73 -9.88 0.92 0.24
C LEU A 73 -10.17 2.27 -0.41
N VAL A 74 -11.13 2.31 -1.32
CA VAL A 74 -11.54 3.56 -1.96
C VAL A 74 -12.07 4.56 -0.94
N SER A 75 -12.80 4.10 0.06
CA SER A 75 -13.31 4.98 1.13
C SER A 75 -12.19 5.60 1.97
N HIS A 76 -11.03 4.99 2.02
CA HIS A 76 -9.86 5.51 2.72
C HIS A 76 -8.95 6.39 1.86
N LEU A 77 -9.26 6.54 0.57
CA LEU A 77 -8.53 7.45 -0.31
C LEU A 77 -9.06 8.86 -0.19
N ASP A 78 -8.14 9.81 -0.22
CA ASP A 78 -8.47 11.21 -0.38
C ASP A 78 -9.03 11.48 -1.80
N ASP A 79 -9.71 12.61 -1.99
CA ASP A 79 -10.11 13.02 -3.32
C ASP A 79 -8.88 13.16 -4.20
N LYS A 80 -8.99 12.65 -5.44
CA LYS A 80 -7.83 12.57 -6.35
C LYS A 80 -6.72 11.63 -5.89
N GLY A 81 -6.99 10.77 -4.90
CA GLY A 81 -6.06 9.75 -4.46
C GLY A 81 -5.88 8.63 -5.47
N TRP A 82 -4.80 7.87 -5.32
CA TRP A 82 -4.42 6.81 -6.24
C TRP A 82 -4.52 5.44 -5.57
N LEU A 83 -5.04 4.47 -6.30
CA LEU A 83 -5.06 3.06 -5.89
C LEU A 83 -4.28 2.25 -6.91
N VAL A 84 -3.30 1.48 -6.45
CA VAL A 84 -2.48 0.62 -7.30
C VAL A 84 -2.69 -0.83 -6.89
N LEU A 85 -3.18 -1.63 -7.82
CA LEU A 85 -3.41 -3.06 -7.64
C LEU A 85 -2.26 -3.88 -8.25
N GLY A 86 -2.26 -5.19 -8.01
CA GLY A 86 -1.34 -6.09 -8.68
C GLY A 86 -1.70 -6.29 -10.16
N ILE A 87 -0.72 -6.67 -10.97
CA ILE A 87 -0.91 -6.87 -12.41
C ILE A 87 -1.97 -7.94 -12.68
N THR A 88 -1.97 -9.01 -11.89
CA THR A 88 -2.94 -10.10 -12.01
C THR A 88 -4.32 -9.73 -11.46
N GLU A 89 -4.44 -8.59 -10.82
CA GLU A 89 -5.64 -8.11 -10.17
C GLU A 89 -6.27 -6.94 -10.95
N SER A 90 -5.93 -6.82 -12.20
CA SER A 90 -6.45 -5.78 -13.10
C SER A 90 -7.83 -6.17 -13.66
N GLY A 91 -8.50 -5.20 -14.25
CA GLY A 91 -9.79 -5.43 -14.91
C GLY A 91 -11.00 -5.09 -14.07
N TYR A 92 -10.82 -4.69 -12.82
CA TYR A 92 -11.94 -4.26 -11.99
C TYR A 92 -12.43 -2.88 -12.40
N ARG A 93 -13.74 -2.69 -12.32
CA ARG A 93 -14.36 -1.36 -12.42
C ARG A 93 -14.76 -0.94 -11.02
N LEU A 94 -14.31 0.24 -10.63
CA LEU A 94 -14.55 0.78 -9.29
C LEU A 94 -15.37 2.07 -9.41
N ASN A 95 -16.48 2.12 -8.68
CA ASN A 95 -17.34 3.31 -8.67
C ASN A 95 -16.57 4.49 -8.07
N GLY A 96 -16.67 5.65 -8.70
CA GLY A 96 -15.96 6.85 -8.25
C GLY A 96 -14.47 6.85 -8.59
N MET A 97 -13.99 5.88 -9.35
CA MET A 97 -12.58 5.76 -9.74
C MET A 97 -12.44 5.80 -11.25
N GLN A 98 -11.37 6.45 -11.69
CA GLN A 98 -10.96 6.45 -13.10
C GLN A 98 -9.80 5.47 -13.26
N LYS A 99 -9.94 4.50 -14.14
CA LYS A 99 -8.87 3.57 -14.48
C LYS A 99 -7.93 4.21 -15.48
N LEU A 100 -6.70 4.50 -15.08
CA LEU A 100 -5.71 5.17 -15.92
C LEU A 100 -4.79 4.20 -16.63
N SER A 101 -4.56 3.03 -16.07
CA SER A 101 -3.69 2.01 -16.62
C SER A 101 -4.15 0.65 -16.11
N TYR A 102 -3.41 -0.39 -16.43
CA TYR A 102 -3.80 -1.77 -16.17
C TYR A 102 -4.19 -2.02 -14.70
N CYS A 103 -3.44 -1.45 -13.78
CA CYS A 103 -3.67 -1.66 -12.36
C CYS A 103 -3.66 -0.35 -11.56
N ILE A 104 -3.77 0.80 -12.23
CA ILE A 104 -3.69 2.12 -11.60
C ILE A 104 -5.02 2.83 -11.73
N TYR A 105 -5.57 3.24 -10.60
CA TYR A 105 -6.84 3.93 -10.50
C TYR A 105 -6.67 5.26 -9.79
N ARG A 106 -7.44 6.24 -10.18
CA ARG A 106 -7.48 7.55 -9.52
C ARG A 106 -8.90 7.87 -9.09
N LYS A 107 -9.05 8.34 -7.85
CA LYS A 107 -10.33 8.73 -7.32
C LYS A 107 -10.78 10.06 -7.95
N ASN A 108 -12.01 10.09 -8.37
CA ASN A 108 -12.59 11.29 -8.97
C ASN A 108 -12.70 12.45 -7.99
#